data_129c8c03dee1e17e8cc7f03f50c5b8e2
#
_entry.id   129c8c03dee1e17e8cc7f03f50c5b8e2
#
_cell.length_a   1.000
_cell.length_b   1.000
_cell.length_c   1.000
_cell.angle_alpha   90.00
_cell.angle_beta   90.00
_cell.angle_gamma   90.00
#
_symmetry.space_group_name_H-M   'P 1'
#
loop_
_entity.id
_entity.type
_entity.pdbx_description
1 polymer ?
#
loop_
_entity_poly.entity_id
_entity_poly.type
_entity_poly.pdbx_seq_one_letter_code
_entity_poly.pdbx_strand_id
1 'polypeptide(L)'
;MTNLPRGEYPRPQFVRSAWQNLNGAWEFRIDHGKRGRPDSHFDKTILVPFCPESKLSGIENRDFMESVWYRRTVILTHEQLAGRVLLHFGAVDYACTAFLNGQKCGTHRGGYSSFQFDITEYVHAGENTLVVHAVDHQRGGKQPHGKQCDKYHSKGCFYTRTTGIWQTVWLEFVPRMYLKSVQVTTDYRMGSVTFLATVNELPKALTLRTSISFDGKPCASFETPLSAGGTIYTMQVGDVKCWDILQPNLYDVT
;
A
#
# COMPACT_ATOMS: atom_id res chain seq x y z
N MET A 1 1.52 16.31 -19.80
CA MET A 1 1.10 15.49 -18.66
C MET A 1 2.33 14.74 -18.19
N THR A 2 2.84 15.01 -17.01
CA THR A 2 3.94 14.23 -16.43
C THR A 2 3.40 12.81 -16.21
N ASN A 3 4.00 11.84 -16.92
CA ASN A 3 3.58 10.44 -16.83
C ASN A 3 3.95 9.92 -15.44
N LEU A 4 2.97 9.88 -14.53
CA LEU A 4 3.18 9.43 -13.16
C LEU A 4 3.51 7.93 -13.20
N PRO A 5 4.68 7.48 -12.69
CA PRO A 5 5.03 6.08 -12.73
C PRO A 5 4.06 5.27 -11.86
N ARG A 6 3.61 4.11 -12.37
CA ARG A 6 2.61 3.28 -11.69
C ARG A 6 1.39 4.10 -11.27
N GLY A 7 0.76 4.76 -12.27
CA GLY A 7 -0.38 5.64 -12.06
C GLY A 7 -1.69 4.92 -11.77
N GLU A 8 -1.77 3.61 -12.01
CA GLU A 8 -2.91 2.74 -11.72
C GLU A 8 -3.16 2.60 -10.21
N TYR A 9 -4.43 2.29 -9.84
CA TYR A 9 -4.75 1.97 -8.45
C TYR A 9 -4.01 0.70 -8.00
N PRO A 10 -3.25 0.74 -6.89
CA PRO A 10 -2.26 -0.30 -6.61
C PRO A 10 -2.82 -1.58 -5.98
N ARG A 11 -4.12 -1.61 -5.64
CA ARG A 11 -4.78 -2.75 -4.99
C ARG A 11 -6.09 -3.11 -5.69
N PRO A 12 -6.04 -3.67 -6.93
CA PRO A 12 -7.22 -3.91 -7.76
C PRO A 12 -8.25 -4.87 -7.14
N GLN A 13 -7.84 -5.73 -6.22
CA GLN A 13 -8.74 -6.66 -5.50
C GLN A 13 -9.60 -5.97 -4.42
N PHE A 14 -9.33 -4.71 -4.06
CA PHE A 14 -10.09 -3.96 -3.07
C PHE A 14 -9.98 -2.45 -3.36
N VAL A 15 -10.68 -2.01 -4.38
CA VAL A 15 -10.60 -0.65 -4.94
C VAL A 15 -11.39 0.35 -4.10
N ARG A 16 -10.84 1.56 -3.97
CA ARG A 16 -11.54 2.74 -3.44
C ARG A 16 -11.54 3.85 -4.47
N SER A 17 -12.67 4.54 -4.61
CA SER A 17 -12.82 5.65 -5.56
C SER A 17 -12.07 6.91 -5.13
N ALA A 18 -12.04 7.21 -3.82
CA ALA A 18 -11.39 8.39 -3.28
C ALA A 18 -9.96 8.04 -2.81
N TRP A 19 -8.97 8.34 -3.65
CA TRP A 19 -7.56 8.08 -3.39
C TRP A 19 -6.64 9.07 -4.10
N GLN A 20 -5.38 9.13 -3.68
CA GLN A 20 -4.35 9.96 -4.28
C GLN A 20 -3.04 9.18 -4.38
N ASN A 21 -2.49 9.06 -5.59
CA ASN A 21 -1.19 8.46 -5.81
C ASN A 21 -0.08 9.42 -5.36
N LEU A 22 0.86 8.94 -4.56
CA LEU A 22 2.00 9.71 -4.09
C LEU A 22 3.32 9.31 -4.77
N ASN A 23 3.28 8.52 -5.84
CA ASN A 23 4.48 8.27 -6.66
C ASN A 23 4.96 9.54 -7.36
N GLY A 24 6.16 9.49 -7.93
CA GLY A 24 6.78 10.61 -8.61
C GLY A 24 8.01 11.12 -7.88
N ALA A 25 8.34 12.39 -8.05
CA ALA A 25 9.54 12.98 -7.46
C ALA A 25 9.38 13.19 -5.95
N TRP A 26 10.34 12.68 -5.19
CA TRP A 26 10.51 12.91 -3.76
C TRP A 26 11.91 13.46 -3.51
N GLU A 27 12.06 14.30 -2.51
CA GLU A 27 13.38 14.64 -1.99
C GLU A 27 13.96 13.39 -1.31
N PHE A 28 15.26 13.18 -1.45
CA PHE A 28 15.94 11.98 -1.02
C PHE A 28 17.30 12.27 -0.39
N ARG A 29 17.69 11.44 0.57
CA ARG A 29 18.99 11.51 1.22
C ARG A 29 19.44 10.11 1.63
N ILE A 30 20.73 9.81 1.37
CA ILE A 30 21.42 8.65 1.97
C ILE A 30 22.08 9.11 3.27
N ASP A 31 21.79 8.42 4.36
CA ASP A 31 22.27 8.77 5.70
C ASP A 31 23.35 7.81 6.17
N HIS A 32 24.56 7.97 5.66
CA HIS A 32 25.72 7.13 6.02
C HIS A 32 26.05 7.18 7.51
N GLY A 33 25.78 8.29 8.17
CA GLY A 33 26.07 8.51 9.59
C GLY A 33 24.99 8.01 10.55
N LYS A 34 23.82 7.62 10.03
CA LYS A 34 22.62 7.23 10.80
C LYS A 34 22.20 8.28 11.84
N ARG A 35 22.41 9.55 11.53
CA ARG A 35 22.14 10.71 12.40
C ARG A 35 21.03 11.60 11.88
N GLY A 36 20.41 11.23 10.76
CA GLY A 36 19.33 11.96 10.13
C GLY A 36 18.13 12.10 11.05
N ARG A 37 17.39 13.19 10.85
CA ARG A 37 16.13 13.52 11.50
C ARG A 37 15.12 13.93 10.43
N PRO A 38 13.81 13.95 10.72
CA PRO A 38 12.80 14.35 9.74
C PRO A 38 13.01 15.76 9.14
N ASP A 39 13.63 16.66 9.89
CA ASP A 39 13.94 18.04 9.50
C ASP A 39 15.33 18.19 8.85
N SER A 40 16.08 17.12 8.66
CA SER A 40 17.41 17.16 8.04
C SER A 40 17.35 17.65 6.60
N HIS A 41 18.49 18.17 6.10
CA HIS A 41 18.64 18.58 4.70
C HIS A 41 18.57 17.36 3.75
N PHE A 42 17.88 17.52 2.62
CA PHE A 42 17.79 16.55 1.54
C PHE A 42 18.57 17.10 0.34
N ASP A 43 19.50 16.32 -0.18
CA ASP A 43 20.47 16.74 -1.20
C ASP A 43 20.20 16.16 -2.59
N LYS A 44 19.22 15.25 -2.71
CA LYS A 44 18.89 14.54 -3.95
C LYS A 44 17.39 14.50 -4.20
N THR A 45 17.02 14.13 -5.41
CA THR A 45 15.64 13.79 -5.81
C THR A 45 15.61 12.35 -6.31
N ILE A 46 14.62 11.58 -5.86
CA ILE A 46 14.38 10.20 -6.27
C ILE A 46 12.99 10.07 -6.91
N LEU A 47 12.85 9.24 -7.92
CA LEU A 47 11.58 8.91 -8.54
C LEU A 47 10.97 7.66 -7.88
N VAL A 48 10.03 7.86 -6.95
CA VAL A 48 9.24 6.79 -6.32
C VAL A 48 8.23 6.24 -7.35
N PRO A 49 8.02 4.91 -7.45
CA PRO A 49 8.38 3.86 -6.51
C PRO A 49 9.67 3.09 -6.84
N PHE A 50 10.59 3.66 -7.56
CA PHE A 50 11.82 2.97 -7.91
C PHE A 50 12.86 3.07 -6.79
N CYS A 51 13.44 1.93 -6.39
CA CYS A 51 14.46 1.89 -5.36
C CYS A 51 15.75 2.61 -5.79
N PRO A 52 16.54 3.14 -4.86
CA PRO A 52 17.72 3.93 -5.18
C PRO A 52 18.80 3.18 -5.98
N GLU A 53 18.80 1.86 -5.98
CA GLU A 53 19.70 1.03 -6.79
C GLU A 53 19.32 1.03 -8.29
N SER A 54 18.06 1.30 -8.60
CA SER A 54 17.52 1.30 -9.97
C SER A 54 17.91 2.56 -10.74
N LYS A 55 18.23 2.41 -12.04
CA LYS A 55 18.37 3.56 -12.96
C LYS A 55 17.11 4.42 -13.05
N LEU A 56 15.94 3.77 -12.98
CA LEU A 56 14.64 4.46 -13.07
C LEU A 56 14.38 5.40 -11.89
N SER A 57 15.05 5.19 -10.75
CA SER A 57 14.95 6.09 -9.60
C SER A 57 15.62 7.45 -9.81
N GLY A 58 16.57 7.52 -10.76
CA GLY A 58 17.46 8.67 -10.97
C GLY A 58 18.65 8.74 -9.98
N ILE A 59 18.75 7.79 -9.04
CA ILE A 59 19.85 7.71 -8.07
C ILE A 59 20.95 6.76 -8.56
N GLU A 60 20.57 5.59 -9.06
CA GLU A 60 21.46 4.53 -9.58
C GLU A 60 22.64 4.20 -8.64
N ASN A 61 22.41 4.20 -7.35
CA ASN A 61 23.43 3.85 -6.37
C ASN A 61 23.29 2.39 -5.93
N ARG A 62 24.27 1.55 -6.29
CA ARG A 62 24.31 0.12 -5.93
C ARG A 62 25.12 -0.17 -4.68
N ASP A 63 25.60 0.85 -3.99
CA ASP A 63 26.29 0.65 -2.73
C ASP A 63 25.35 0.25 -1.59
N PHE A 64 25.88 -0.19 -0.48
CA PHE A 64 25.08 -0.54 0.69
C PHE A 64 24.61 0.73 1.41
N MET A 65 23.31 0.97 1.38
CA MET A 65 22.66 2.15 1.96
C MET A 65 21.83 1.72 3.16
N GLU A 66 22.45 1.61 4.33
CA GLU A 66 21.78 1.10 5.53
C GLU A 66 20.71 2.04 6.11
N SER A 67 20.68 3.31 5.69
CA SER A 67 19.72 4.32 6.15
C SER A 67 19.46 5.33 5.06
N VAL A 68 18.18 5.48 4.68
CA VAL A 68 17.74 6.43 3.67
C VAL A 68 16.50 7.19 4.11
N TRP A 69 16.39 8.43 3.66
CA TRP A 69 15.28 9.32 4.00
C TRP A 69 14.62 9.83 2.73
N TYR A 70 13.30 9.94 2.78
CA TYR A 70 12.44 10.48 1.73
C TYR A 70 11.60 11.61 2.31
N ARG A 71 11.33 12.66 1.52
CA ARG A 71 10.42 13.74 1.90
C ARG A 71 9.55 14.15 0.71
N ARG A 72 8.26 14.38 0.99
CA ARG A 72 7.30 14.88 0.00
C ARG A 72 6.31 15.82 0.63
N THR A 73 5.98 16.91 -0.07
CA THR A 73 4.81 17.75 0.23
C THR A 73 3.55 17.07 -0.32
N VAL A 74 2.54 16.98 0.52
CA VAL A 74 1.21 16.44 0.19
C VAL A 74 0.18 17.54 0.46
N ILE A 75 -0.59 17.90 -0.58
CA ILE A 75 -1.64 18.91 -0.46
C ILE A 75 -2.97 18.20 -0.28
N LEU A 76 -3.71 18.54 0.76
CA LEU A 76 -5.02 17.99 1.09
C LEU A 76 -6.09 19.08 1.13
N THR A 77 -7.29 18.73 0.68
CA THR A 77 -8.47 19.60 0.75
C THR A 77 -9.29 19.32 2.02
N HIS A 78 -10.14 20.27 2.41
CA HIS A 78 -11.09 20.05 3.52
C HIS A 78 -12.04 18.85 3.26
N GLU A 79 -12.43 18.64 2.01
CA GLU A 79 -13.29 17.52 1.62
C GLU A 79 -12.60 16.16 1.89
N GLN A 80 -11.31 16.04 1.56
CA GLN A 80 -10.51 14.84 1.81
C GLN A 80 -10.34 14.53 3.30
N LEU A 81 -10.53 15.52 4.18
CA LEU A 81 -10.44 15.38 5.64
C LEU A 81 -11.79 15.13 6.32
N ALA A 82 -12.88 15.00 5.57
CA ALA A 82 -14.21 14.77 6.14
C ALA A 82 -14.37 13.41 6.86
N GLY A 83 -13.49 12.46 6.57
CA GLY A 83 -13.47 11.13 7.16
C GLY A 83 -12.11 10.77 7.77
N ARG A 84 -11.56 9.64 7.34
CA ARG A 84 -10.19 9.20 7.70
C ARG A 84 -9.27 9.28 6.50
N VAL A 85 -8.00 9.52 6.77
CA VAL A 85 -6.93 9.51 5.78
C VAL A 85 -6.00 8.35 6.09
N LEU A 86 -5.90 7.41 5.15
CA LEU A 86 -5.06 6.22 5.27
C LEU A 86 -3.84 6.36 4.35
N LEU A 87 -2.64 6.33 4.91
CA LEU A 87 -1.38 6.30 4.17
C LEU A 87 -0.96 4.85 3.94
N HIS A 88 -0.84 4.47 2.69
CA HIS A 88 -0.49 3.12 2.28
C HIS A 88 0.89 3.07 1.63
N PHE A 89 1.57 1.97 1.88
CA PHE A 89 2.80 1.57 1.20
C PHE A 89 2.63 0.17 0.62
N GLY A 90 2.94 -0.02 -0.64
CA GLY A 90 3.01 -1.34 -1.26
C GLY A 90 4.15 -2.17 -0.66
N ALA A 91 5.32 -1.57 -0.49
CA ALA A 91 6.44 -2.13 0.27
C ALA A 91 7.55 -1.09 0.53
N VAL A 92 8.23 -1.24 1.67
CA VAL A 92 9.44 -0.48 2.05
C VAL A 92 10.43 -1.45 2.69
N ASP A 93 11.59 -1.60 2.10
CA ASP A 93 12.63 -2.51 2.62
C ASP A 93 13.64 -1.74 3.48
N TYR A 94 13.93 -2.12 4.71
CA TYR A 94 13.31 -3.20 5.48
C TYR A 94 12.44 -2.66 6.63
N ALA A 95 12.96 -1.76 7.45
CA ALA A 95 12.25 -1.12 8.54
C ALA A 95 11.86 0.31 8.15
N CYS A 96 10.58 0.62 8.21
CA CYS A 96 10.00 1.90 7.85
C CYS A 96 9.55 2.66 9.10
N THR A 97 9.84 3.97 9.15
CA THR A 97 9.22 4.92 10.07
C THR A 97 8.68 6.08 9.26
N ALA A 98 7.39 6.39 9.39
CA ALA A 98 6.74 7.52 8.74
C ALA A 98 6.47 8.66 9.74
N PHE A 99 6.64 9.89 9.25
CA PHE A 99 6.38 11.12 9.98
C PHE A 99 5.49 12.04 9.15
N LEU A 100 4.50 12.63 9.75
CA LEU A 100 3.67 13.70 9.18
C LEU A 100 3.84 14.96 9.99
N ASN A 101 4.16 16.06 9.31
CA ASN A 101 4.33 17.38 9.94
C ASN A 101 5.27 17.33 11.16
N GLY A 102 6.36 16.53 11.06
CA GLY A 102 7.35 16.33 12.10
C GLY A 102 6.96 15.32 13.20
N GLN A 103 5.73 14.82 13.22
CA GLN A 103 5.25 13.85 14.20
C GLN A 103 5.31 12.43 13.63
N LYS A 104 5.79 11.47 14.42
CA LYS A 104 5.84 10.05 14.04
C LYS A 104 4.44 9.47 14.01
N CYS A 105 3.99 9.00 12.85
CA CYS A 105 2.66 8.44 12.65
C CYS A 105 2.64 6.91 12.54
N GLY A 106 3.78 6.26 12.31
CA GLY A 106 3.81 4.80 12.25
C GLY A 106 5.18 4.18 12.02
N THR A 107 5.25 2.87 12.27
CA THR A 107 6.44 2.03 11.98
C THR A 107 6.00 0.69 11.42
N HIS A 108 6.83 0.13 10.51
CA HIS A 108 6.64 -1.19 9.94
C HIS A 108 7.98 -1.91 9.79
N ARG A 109 7.97 -3.23 9.82
CA ARG A 109 9.13 -4.09 9.49
C ARG A 109 8.67 -5.20 8.55
N GLY A 110 9.39 -5.36 7.46
CA GLY A 110 9.12 -6.36 6.43
C GLY A 110 9.19 -5.75 5.04
N GLY A 111 10.19 -6.10 4.23
CA GLY A 111 10.47 -5.49 2.93
C GLY A 111 9.50 -5.88 1.81
N TYR A 112 8.62 -6.88 2.03
CA TYR A 112 7.81 -7.51 0.97
C TYR A 112 6.31 -7.48 1.23
N SER A 113 5.88 -6.93 2.34
CA SER A 113 4.45 -6.84 2.70
C SER A 113 3.95 -5.41 2.62
N SER A 114 2.72 -5.24 2.12
CA SER A 114 2.02 -3.97 2.16
C SER A 114 1.55 -3.64 3.58
N PHE A 115 1.51 -2.36 3.90
CA PHE A 115 1.05 -1.86 5.19
C PHE A 115 0.41 -0.48 5.04
N GLN A 116 -0.32 -0.06 6.09
CA GLN A 116 -0.96 1.24 6.13
C GLN A 116 -0.89 1.86 7.53
N PHE A 117 -0.98 3.19 7.57
CA PHE A 117 -1.14 3.98 8.79
C PHE A 117 -2.39 4.85 8.67
N ASP A 118 -3.21 4.92 9.72
CA ASP A 118 -4.23 5.95 9.84
C ASP A 118 -3.52 7.24 10.26
N ILE A 119 -3.54 8.23 9.39
CA ILE A 119 -2.83 9.50 9.58
C ILE A 119 -3.79 10.67 9.84
N THR A 120 -5.06 10.39 10.10
CA THR A 120 -6.12 11.39 10.24
C THR A 120 -5.77 12.50 11.24
N GLU A 121 -5.19 12.14 12.39
CA GLU A 121 -4.84 13.09 13.45
C GLU A 121 -3.55 13.88 13.18
N TYR A 122 -2.81 13.53 12.12
CA TYR A 122 -1.50 14.13 11.80
C TYR A 122 -1.55 15.10 10.62
N VAL A 123 -2.68 15.19 9.91
CA VAL A 123 -2.83 15.99 8.69
C VAL A 123 -3.81 17.13 8.86
N HIS A 124 -3.65 18.16 8.03
CA HIS A 124 -4.57 19.31 7.94
C HIS A 124 -4.80 19.71 6.47
N ALA A 125 -5.78 20.57 6.24
CA ALA A 125 -6.01 21.13 4.91
C ALA A 125 -4.84 22.03 4.49
N GLY A 126 -4.49 21.99 3.23
CA GLY A 126 -3.31 22.63 2.67
C GLY A 126 -2.10 21.71 2.62
N GLU A 127 -0.92 22.27 2.78
CA GLU A 127 0.36 21.58 2.64
C GLU A 127 0.71 20.77 3.88
N ASN A 128 1.03 19.49 3.70
CA ASN A 128 1.53 18.59 4.73
C ASN A 128 2.88 18.03 4.30
N THR A 129 3.79 17.84 5.23
CA THR A 129 5.10 17.27 4.97
C THR A 129 5.13 15.80 5.41
N LEU A 130 5.19 14.90 4.45
CA LEU A 130 5.43 13.47 4.68
C LEU A 130 6.92 13.17 4.62
N VAL A 131 7.47 12.56 5.66
CA VAL A 131 8.85 12.07 5.70
C VAL A 131 8.85 10.58 6.01
N VAL A 132 9.66 9.82 5.26
CA VAL A 132 9.82 8.37 5.44
C VAL A 132 11.29 8.07 5.68
N HIS A 133 11.59 7.36 6.77
CA HIS A 133 12.89 6.83 7.08
C HIS A 133 12.87 5.31 6.87
N ALA A 134 13.77 4.82 6.03
CA ALA A 134 13.95 3.38 5.84
C ALA A 134 15.35 2.96 6.32
N VAL A 135 15.39 1.82 7.03
CA VAL A 135 16.61 1.21 7.53
C VAL A 135 16.71 -0.21 7.00
N ASP A 136 17.82 -0.52 6.33
CA ASP A 136 18.06 -1.80 5.66
C ASP A 136 19.47 -2.32 5.95
N HIS A 137 19.56 -3.28 6.86
CA HIS A 137 20.83 -3.90 7.28
C HIS A 137 21.10 -5.21 6.51
N GLN A 138 21.20 -5.15 5.21
CA GLN A 138 21.39 -6.29 4.32
C GLN A 138 22.48 -7.28 4.73
N ARG A 139 23.61 -6.79 5.23
CA ARG A 139 24.73 -7.62 5.67
C ARG A 139 24.69 -8.00 7.15
N GLY A 140 23.67 -7.57 7.86
CA GLY A 140 23.54 -7.78 9.31
C GLY A 140 23.11 -9.18 9.72
N GLY A 141 22.63 -10.01 8.79
CA GLY A 141 22.18 -11.40 9.05
C GLY A 141 20.99 -11.53 10.00
N LYS A 142 20.32 -10.41 10.34
CA LYS A 142 19.22 -10.37 11.33
C LYS A 142 17.87 -10.00 10.74
N GLN A 143 17.78 -9.90 9.43
CA GLN A 143 16.55 -9.60 8.71
C GLN A 143 16.40 -10.52 7.50
N PRO A 144 15.17 -10.93 7.13
CA PRO A 144 14.93 -11.65 5.88
C PRO A 144 15.13 -10.69 4.71
N HIS A 145 15.87 -11.14 3.68
CA HIS A 145 16.17 -10.36 2.48
C HIS A 145 15.92 -11.14 1.17
N GLY A 146 15.31 -12.32 1.25
CA GLY A 146 15.04 -13.15 0.08
C GLY A 146 16.31 -13.49 -0.70
N LYS A 147 16.28 -13.26 -2.02
CA LYS A 147 17.45 -13.47 -2.90
C LYS A 147 18.24 -12.19 -3.18
N GLN A 148 18.12 -11.17 -2.36
CA GLN A 148 18.96 -9.97 -2.47
C GLN A 148 20.41 -10.32 -2.18
N CYS A 149 21.33 -9.82 -3.01
CA CYS A 149 22.74 -10.14 -2.91
C CYS A 149 23.42 -9.36 -1.77
N ASP A 150 24.16 -10.06 -0.92
CA ASP A 150 25.02 -9.48 0.14
C ASP A 150 26.35 -8.92 -0.38
N LYS A 151 26.57 -9.01 -1.71
CA LYS A 151 27.73 -8.52 -2.41
C LYS A 151 27.38 -7.33 -3.29
N TYR A 152 28.38 -6.50 -3.62
CA TYR A 152 28.18 -5.34 -4.49
C TYR A 152 27.61 -5.72 -5.85
N HIS A 153 28.18 -6.74 -6.49
CA HIS A 153 27.68 -7.29 -7.75
C HIS A 153 26.74 -8.48 -7.52
N SER A 154 25.65 -8.50 -8.24
CA SER A 154 24.73 -9.64 -8.28
C SER A 154 25.45 -10.89 -8.78
N LYS A 155 25.09 -12.07 -8.20
CA LYS A 155 25.77 -13.33 -8.49
C LYS A 155 24.79 -14.50 -8.49
N GLY A 156 24.84 -15.32 -9.56
CA GLY A 156 23.97 -16.49 -9.68
C GLY A 156 22.49 -16.08 -9.67
N CYS A 157 21.71 -16.65 -8.76
CA CYS A 157 20.30 -16.32 -8.58
C CYS A 157 20.03 -15.12 -7.65
N PHE A 158 21.09 -14.52 -7.07
CA PHE A 158 20.95 -13.37 -6.18
C PHE A 158 20.98 -12.07 -6.98
N TYR A 159 19.93 -11.25 -6.82
CA TYR A 159 19.75 -9.99 -7.51
C TYR A 159 20.29 -8.80 -6.68
N THR A 160 20.45 -7.66 -7.33
CA THR A 160 20.84 -6.40 -6.65
C THR A 160 19.82 -6.07 -5.54
N ARG A 161 20.32 -5.55 -4.44
CA ARG A 161 19.51 -5.11 -3.30
C ARG A 161 18.39 -4.16 -3.70
N THR A 162 17.43 -4.07 -2.81
CA THR A 162 16.34 -3.10 -2.87
C THR A 162 16.24 -2.42 -1.52
N THR A 163 16.60 -1.15 -1.44
CA THR A 163 16.57 -0.38 -0.19
C THR A 163 15.42 0.63 -0.21
N GLY A 164 14.67 0.73 0.89
CA GLY A 164 13.64 1.74 1.08
C GLY A 164 12.37 1.49 0.26
N ILE A 165 11.74 2.57 -0.22
CA ILE A 165 10.48 2.51 -0.96
C ILE A 165 10.73 1.89 -2.34
N TRP A 166 10.04 0.78 -2.67
CA TRP A 166 10.16 0.14 -3.97
C TRP A 166 8.83 -0.26 -4.62
N GLN A 167 7.72 0.03 -3.92
CA GLN A 167 6.36 -0.09 -4.46
C GLN A 167 5.56 1.19 -4.20
N THR A 168 4.41 1.32 -4.87
CA THR A 168 3.55 2.50 -4.82
C THR A 168 3.24 2.97 -3.40
N VAL A 169 3.26 4.28 -3.22
CA VAL A 169 2.77 4.98 -2.02
C VAL A 169 1.50 5.73 -2.41
N TRP A 170 0.44 5.63 -1.59
CA TRP A 170 -0.83 6.31 -1.88
C TRP A 170 -1.62 6.65 -0.62
N LEU A 171 -2.55 7.57 -0.77
CA LEU A 171 -3.57 7.88 0.23
C LEU A 171 -4.91 7.31 -0.18
N GLU A 172 -5.69 6.85 0.79
CA GLU A 172 -7.13 6.58 0.65
C GLU A 172 -7.90 7.51 1.59
N PHE A 173 -8.98 8.09 1.07
CA PHE A 173 -9.91 8.91 1.83
C PHE A 173 -11.17 8.10 2.07
N VAL A 174 -11.43 7.75 3.33
CA VAL A 174 -12.50 6.83 3.68
C VAL A 174 -13.45 7.46 4.69
N PRO A 175 -14.74 7.06 4.74
CA PRO A 175 -15.62 7.46 5.82
C PRO A 175 -15.04 7.11 7.20
N ARG A 176 -15.56 7.73 8.25
CA ARG A 176 -15.13 7.44 9.63
C ARG A 176 -15.21 5.94 9.94
N MET A 177 -16.31 5.30 9.55
CA MET A 177 -16.45 3.85 9.53
C MET A 177 -16.30 3.34 8.10
N TYR A 178 -15.43 2.36 7.89
CA TYR A 178 -15.15 1.78 6.57
C TYR A 178 -14.85 0.27 6.66
N LEU A 179 -15.05 -0.43 5.55
CA LEU A 179 -14.61 -1.80 5.40
C LEU A 179 -13.07 -1.84 5.46
N LYS A 180 -12.52 -2.47 6.49
CA LYS A 180 -11.08 -2.58 6.69
C LYS A 180 -10.47 -3.64 5.77
N SER A 181 -11.15 -4.78 5.65
CA SER A 181 -10.74 -5.87 4.77
C SER A 181 -11.94 -6.70 4.34
N VAL A 182 -11.80 -7.35 3.19
CA VAL A 182 -12.70 -8.38 2.71
C VAL A 182 -11.84 -9.55 2.27
N GLN A 183 -11.99 -10.71 2.94
CA GLN A 183 -11.40 -11.96 2.47
C GLN A 183 -12.43 -12.70 1.65
N VAL A 184 -12.01 -13.25 0.51
CA VAL A 184 -12.86 -13.97 -0.44
C VAL A 184 -12.35 -15.39 -0.56
N THR A 185 -13.23 -16.36 -0.34
CA THR A 185 -12.96 -17.78 -0.53
C THR A 185 -13.97 -18.35 -1.52
N THR A 186 -13.50 -18.92 -2.61
CA THR A 186 -14.36 -19.47 -3.68
C THR A 186 -14.39 -20.98 -3.64
N ASP A 187 -15.59 -21.55 -3.88
CA ASP A 187 -15.78 -22.96 -4.22
C ASP A 187 -16.42 -23.04 -5.62
N TYR A 188 -15.59 -23.23 -6.63
CA TYR A 188 -16.06 -23.26 -8.02
C TYR A 188 -16.92 -24.48 -8.34
N ARG A 189 -16.77 -25.59 -7.59
CA ARG A 189 -17.58 -26.82 -7.77
C ARG A 189 -18.99 -26.65 -7.26
N MET A 190 -19.12 -25.95 -6.14
CA MET A 190 -20.41 -25.61 -5.54
C MET A 190 -21.02 -24.34 -6.08
N GLY A 191 -20.29 -23.60 -6.93
CA GLY A 191 -20.73 -22.31 -7.47
C GLY A 191 -20.93 -21.26 -6.38
N SER A 192 -20.15 -21.33 -5.31
CA SER A 192 -20.32 -20.46 -4.15
C SER A 192 -19.09 -19.61 -3.84
N VAL A 193 -19.31 -18.48 -3.20
CA VAL A 193 -18.27 -17.60 -2.68
C VAL A 193 -18.59 -17.19 -1.24
N THR A 194 -17.61 -17.34 -0.36
CA THR A 194 -17.69 -16.94 1.05
C THR A 194 -16.87 -15.68 1.28
N PHE A 195 -17.47 -14.71 1.92
CA PHE A 195 -16.84 -13.45 2.31
C PHE A 195 -16.66 -13.37 3.81
N LEU A 196 -15.49 -12.87 4.25
CA LEU A 196 -15.29 -12.37 5.61
C LEU A 196 -15.01 -10.88 5.50
N ALA A 197 -15.99 -10.06 5.82
CA ALA A 197 -15.89 -8.60 5.82
C ALA A 197 -15.61 -8.08 7.23
N THR A 198 -14.57 -7.22 7.37
CA THR A 198 -14.25 -6.57 8.65
C THR A 198 -14.32 -5.06 8.51
N VAL A 199 -14.72 -4.38 9.58
CA VAL A 199 -14.76 -2.92 9.67
C VAL A 199 -13.76 -2.41 10.71
N ASN A 200 -13.40 -1.13 10.61
CA ASN A 200 -12.42 -0.51 11.51
C ASN A 200 -12.95 -0.22 12.92
N GLU A 201 -14.26 -0.08 13.09
CA GLU A 201 -14.94 0.24 14.35
C GLU A 201 -16.12 -0.71 14.56
N LEU A 202 -16.65 -0.76 15.80
CA LEU A 202 -17.85 -1.53 16.10
C LEU A 202 -19.06 -0.93 15.37
N PRO A 203 -19.78 -1.71 14.55
CA PRO A 203 -20.92 -1.20 13.82
C PRO A 203 -22.10 -0.93 14.76
N LYS A 204 -22.76 0.21 14.57
CA LYS A 204 -24.05 0.51 15.19
C LYS A 204 -25.15 0.22 14.18
N ALA A 205 -25.75 -0.96 14.24
CA ALA A 205 -26.91 -1.35 13.42
C ALA A 205 -26.75 -1.02 11.90
N LEU A 206 -25.64 -1.42 11.31
CA LEU A 206 -25.38 -1.28 9.89
C LEU A 206 -25.59 -2.59 9.13
N THR A 207 -26.03 -2.47 7.88
CA THR A 207 -26.21 -3.59 6.97
C THR A 207 -25.12 -3.51 5.88
N LEU A 208 -24.50 -4.66 5.62
CA LEU A 208 -23.63 -4.86 4.47
C LEU A 208 -24.46 -5.37 3.31
N ARG A 209 -24.46 -4.62 2.20
CA ARG A 209 -25.02 -5.09 0.93
C ARG A 209 -23.85 -5.51 0.02
N THR A 210 -23.98 -6.69 -0.58
CA THR A 210 -22.98 -7.23 -1.52
C THR A 210 -23.68 -7.58 -2.81
N SER A 211 -23.13 -7.12 -3.93
CA SER A 211 -23.59 -7.47 -5.29
C SER A 211 -22.43 -8.05 -6.07
N ILE A 212 -22.68 -9.12 -6.80
CA ILE A 212 -21.73 -9.78 -7.69
C ILE A 212 -22.23 -9.65 -9.11
N SER A 213 -21.37 -9.23 -10.03
CA SER A 213 -21.66 -9.17 -11.46
C SER A 213 -20.54 -9.78 -12.32
N PHE A 214 -20.89 -10.24 -13.50
CA PHE A 214 -19.97 -10.70 -14.54
C PHE A 214 -20.32 -10.01 -15.87
N ASP A 215 -19.33 -9.39 -16.52
CA ASP A 215 -19.54 -8.57 -17.73
C ASP A 215 -20.69 -7.56 -17.60
N GLY A 216 -20.77 -6.90 -16.44
CA GLY A 216 -21.82 -5.93 -16.13
C GLY A 216 -23.21 -6.53 -15.88
N LYS A 217 -23.37 -7.87 -15.94
CA LYS A 217 -24.65 -8.54 -15.66
C LYS A 217 -24.70 -9.00 -14.21
N PRO A 218 -25.78 -8.67 -13.47
CA PRO A 218 -25.94 -9.14 -12.09
C PRO A 218 -25.97 -10.67 -12.01
N CYS A 219 -25.20 -11.24 -11.07
CA CYS A 219 -25.19 -12.68 -10.80
C CYS A 219 -25.84 -13.00 -9.45
N ALA A 220 -25.52 -12.23 -8.41
CA ALA A 220 -26.05 -12.44 -7.08
C ALA A 220 -26.08 -11.13 -6.28
N SER A 221 -26.98 -11.05 -5.29
CA SER A 221 -27.02 -9.95 -4.32
C SER A 221 -27.44 -10.50 -2.96
N PHE A 222 -26.83 -9.97 -1.91
CA PHE A 222 -27.11 -10.38 -0.52
C PHE A 222 -26.97 -9.21 0.44
N GLU A 223 -27.79 -9.21 1.47
CA GLU A 223 -27.72 -8.25 2.57
C GLU A 223 -27.60 -8.97 3.90
N THR A 224 -26.73 -8.47 4.78
CA THR A 224 -26.53 -9.04 6.12
C THR A 224 -26.17 -7.95 7.11
N PRO A 225 -26.60 -8.03 8.39
CA PRO A 225 -26.12 -7.14 9.43
C PRO A 225 -24.61 -7.27 9.62
N LEU A 226 -23.94 -6.15 9.84
CA LEU A 226 -22.54 -6.13 10.22
C LEU A 226 -22.36 -6.53 11.69
N SER A 227 -21.41 -7.41 11.95
CA SER A 227 -21.05 -7.88 13.30
C SER A 227 -19.70 -7.33 13.76
N ALA A 228 -19.56 -7.15 15.08
CA ALA A 228 -18.29 -6.84 15.74
C ALA A 228 -17.28 -7.95 15.50
N GLY A 229 -16.17 -7.84 15.03
CA GLY A 229 -15.15 -8.89 14.80
C GLY A 229 -15.21 -9.55 13.43
N GLY A 230 -16.18 -9.18 12.60
CA GLY A 230 -16.29 -9.63 11.22
C GLY A 230 -17.60 -10.33 10.91
N THR A 231 -18.07 -10.15 9.68
CA THR A 231 -19.30 -10.75 9.15
C THR A 231 -18.92 -11.78 8.11
N ILE A 232 -19.27 -13.05 8.36
CA ILE A 232 -19.06 -14.17 7.44
C ILE A 232 -20.39 -14.51 6.79
N TYR A 233 -20.43 -14.63 5.47
CA TYR A 233 -21.61 -15.04 4.71
C TYR A 233 -21.18 -15.68 3.39
N THR A 234 -22.06 -16.57 2.87
CA THR A 234 -21.82 -17.28 1.59
C THR A 234 -22.92 -16.91 0.61
N MET A 235 -22.55 -16.67 -0.63
CA MET A 235 -23.45 -16.39 -1.75
C MET A 235 -23.31 -17.48 -2.81
N GLN A 236 -24.42 -17.84 -3.48
CA GLN A 236 -24.45 -18.68 -4.64
C GLN A 236 -24.36 -17.83 -5.89
N VAL A 237 -23.44 -18.15 -6.80
CA VAL A 237 -23.21 -17.40 -8.05
C VAL A 237 -23.90 -18.07 -9.23
N GLY A 238 -24.26 -19.35 -9.11
CA GLY A 238 -24.90 -20.11 -10.17
C GLY A 238 -23.92 -20.63 -11.22
N ASP A 239 -24.14 -20.30 -12.49
CA ASP A 239 -23.30 -20.73 -13.61
C ASP A 239 -21.92 -20.02 -13.58
N VAL A 240 -20.96 -20.65 -12.91
CA VAL A 240 -19.63 -20.08 -12.69
C VAL A 240 -18.78 -20.10 -13.95
N LYS A 241 -18.27 -18.93 -14.33
CA LYS A 241 -17.23 -18.77 -15.34
C LYS A 241 -15.86 -18.77 -14.65
N CYS A 242 -15.16 -19.91 -14.75
CA CYS A 242 -13.83 -20.06 -14.15
C CYS A 242 -12.80 -19.19 -14.87
N TRP A 243 -11.81 -18.73 -14.11
CA TRP A 243 -10.63 -18.09 -14.67
C TRP A 243 -9.67 -19.14 -15.23
N ASP A 244 -9.16 -18.92 -16.42
CA ASP A 244 -7.99 -19.60 -16.97
C ASP A 244 -7.14 -18.65 -17.81
N ILE A 245 -5.98 -19.10 -18.29
CA ILE A 245 -5.04 -18.26 -19.04
C ILE A 245 -5.54 -17.82 -20.43
N LEU A 246 -6.53 -18.51 -20.99
CA LEU A 246 -7.15 -18.20 -22.29
C LEU A 246 -8.44 -17.39 -22.09
N GLN A 247 -9.11 -17.59 -20.98
CA GLN A 247 -10.35 -16.93 -20.57
C GLN A 247 -10.20 -16.39 -19.14
N PRO A 248 -9.56 -15.23 -18.97
CA PRO A 248 -9.30 -14.64 -17.66
C PRO A 248 -10.57 -13.99 -17.06
N ASN A 249 -11.59 -14.81 -16.83
CA ASN A 249 -12.87 -14.37 -16.31
C ASN A 249 -12.73 -13.82 -14.89
N LEU A 250 -13.15 -12.58 -14.67
CA LEU A 250 -13.18 -11.92 -13.37
C LEU A 250 -14.60 -11.45 -13.06
N TYR A 251 -14.95 -11.49 -11.79
CA TYR A 251 -16.23 -10.98 -11.29
C TYR A 251 -16.01 -9.66 -10.57
N ASP A 252 -16.91 -8.71 -10.78
CA ASP A 252 -16.97 -7.48 -10.01
C ASP A 252 -17.81 -7.72 -8.75
N VAL A 253 -17.31 -7.24 -7.60
CA VAL A 253 -17.99 -7.30 -6.31
C VAL A 253 -18.07 -5.89 -5.73
N THR A 254 -19.28 -5.45 -5.40
CA THR A 254 -19.55 -4.17 -4.76
C THR A 254 -20.35 -4.34 -3.48
#